data_7ad56c31c98d71e331cbbbc702395c2b
#
_entry.id   7ad56c31c98d71e331cbbbc702395c2b
#
_cell.length_a   1.000
_cell.length_b   1.000
_cell.length_c   1.000
_cell.angle_alpha   90.00
_cell.angle_beta   90.00
_cell.angle_gamma   90.00
#
_symmetry.space_group_name_H-M   'P 1'
#
loop_
_entity.id
_entity.type
_entity.pdbx_description
1 polymer ?
#
loop_
_entity_poly.entity_id
_entity_poly.type
_entity_poly.pdbx_seq_one_letter_code
_entity_poly.pdbx_strand_id
1 'polypeptide(L)'
;MEMEKNYWLLKTEPREWSWDDQAANGGVSKWDGVKNKQAQKYMKRMRVGDLCFFYHSGAMSRRVVGVVEVARGWYGDEGGGAVDVRAVGEMETAVGLAEMKRELSGAEFLLLRQPRLSVLPVEKEIWERICEMGGGYDGVKDV
;
A
#
# COMPACT_ATOMS: atom_id res chain seq x y z
N MET A 1 -26.34 -4.91 -0.08
CA MET A 1 -25.34 -5.49 -0.95
C MET A 1 -23.96 -4.95 -0.60
N GLU A 2 -23.03 -5.83 -0.33
CA GLU A 2 -21.68 -5.43 0.03
C GLU A 2 -20.91 -5.00 -1.18
N MET A 3 -20.15 -3.92 -1.00
CA MET A 3 -19.20 -3.52 -2.02
C MET A 3 -17.89 -4.23 -1.76
N GLU A 4 -17.31 -4.78 -2.82
CA GLU A 4 -16.02 -5.42 -2.69
C GLU A 4 -14.94 -4.40 -2.39
N LYS A 5 -14.02 -4.78 -1.54
CA LYS A 5 -12.85 -3.95 -1.28
C LYS A 5 -11.95 -3.91 -2.50
N ASN A 6 -11.36 -2.76 -2.70
CA ASN A 6 -10.25 -2.65 -3.63
C ASN A 6 -8.95 -2.69 -2.86
N TYR A 7 -7.90 -3.09 -3.54
CA TYR A 7 -6.58 -3.22 -2.93
C TYR A 7 -5.60 -2.34 -3.67
N TRP A 8 -4.69 -1.76 -2.92
CA TRP A 8 -3.74 -0.80 -3.46
C TRP A 8 -2.36 -1.05 -2.86
N LEU A 9 -1.37 -0.38 -3.41
CA LEU A 9 -0.02 -0.39 -2.84
C LEU A 9 0.47 1.05 -2.84
N LEU A 10 0.99 1.48 -1.69
CA LEU A 10 1.51 2.83 -1.48
C LEU A 10 3.00 2.72 -1.19
N LYS A 11 3.80 3.47 -1.93
CA LYS A 11 5.25 3.46 -1.75
C LYS A 11 5.71 4.69 -0.98
N THR A 12 6.63 4.48 -0.08
CA THR A 12 7.27 5.58 0.65
C THR A 12 8.72 5.21 0.91
N GLU A 13 9.59 6.20 0.94
CA GLU A 13 10.95 5.97 1.38
C GLU A 13 11.00 5.95 2.90
N PRO A 14 11.64 4.93 3.50
CA PRO A 14 11.66 4.83 4.96
C PRO A 14 12.27 6.05 5.65
N ARG A 15 13.15 6.77 4.96
CA ARG A 15 13.73 7.99 5.52
C ARG A 15 12.71 9.10 5.69
N GLU A 16 11.69 9.11 4.84
CA GLU A 16 10.66 10.14 4.87
C GLU A 16 9.48 9.73 5.74
N TRP A 17 8.99 8.52 5.56
CA TRP A 17 7.87 8.00 6.36
C TRP A 17 7.96 6.49 6.35
N SER A 18 8.39 5.91 7.46
CA SER A 18 8.58 4.46 7.57
C SER A 18 7.32 3.78 8.13
N TRP A 19 7.33 2.45 8.07
CA TRP A 19 6.27 1.69 8.74
C TRP A 19 6.25 1.97 10.24
N ASP A 20 7.42 2.10 10.86
CA ASP A 20 7.48 2.41 12.29
C ASP A 20 6.84 3.76 12.58
N ASP A 21 7.07 4.75 11.71
CA ASP A 21 6.42 6.05 11.84
C ASP A 21 4.91 5.92 11.74
N GLN A 22 4.44 5.15 10.76
CA GLN A 22 3.01 4.96 10.54
C GLN A 22 2.37 4.23 11.72
N ALA A 23 3.00 3.18 12.19
CA ALA A 23 2.48 2.39 13.30
C ALA A 23 2.48 3.17 14.61
N ALA A 24 3.54 3.95 14.83
CA ALA A 24 3.66 4.73 16.07
C ALA A 24 2.73 5.93 16.12
N ASN A 25 2.22 6.35 14.96
CA ASN A 25 1.32 7.48 14.89
C ASN A 25 0.02 7.24 15.66
N GLY A 26 -0.34 5.98 15.83
CA GLY A 26 -1.48 5.60 16.68
C GLY A 26 -2.84 5.97 16.14
N GLY A 27 -2.93 6.48 14.94
CA GLY A 27 -4.19 6.91 14.37
C GLY A 27 -4.10 7.09 12.88
N VAL A 28 -4.74 8.14 12.40
CA VAL A 28 -4.88 8.40 10.97
C VAL A 28 -3.77 9.32 10.50
N SER A 29 -3.11 8.94 9.43
CA SER A 29 -2.08 9.75 8.80
C SER A 29 -2.54 10.23 7.45
N LYS A 30 -2.15 11.45 7.12
CA LYS A 30 -2.44 12.03 5.82
C LYS A 30 -1.42 11.50 4.81
N TRP A 31 -1.90 10.96 3.69
CA TRP A 31 -1.03 10.51 2.61
C TRP A 31 -1.13 11.51 1.46
N ASP A 32 -0.11 12.34 1.32
CA ASP A 32 -0.13 13.45 0.38
C ASP A 32 1.22 13.54 -0.36
N GLY A 33 1.41 14.63 -1.07
CA GLY A 33 2.66 14.87 -1.77
C GLY A 33 2.82 14.07 -3.05
N VAL A 34 1.78 13.36 -3.46
CA VAL A 34 1.82 12.55 -4.68
C VAL A 34 1.58 13.46 -5.88
N LYS A 35 2.59 13.60 -6.73
CA LYS A 35 2.50 14.52 -7.87
C LYS A 35 2.21 13.84 -9.19
N ASN A 36 2.52 12.57 -9.31
CA ASN A 36 2.28 11.82 -10.54
C ASN A 36 0.78 11.75 -10.81
N LYS A 37 0.38 12.10 -12.03
CA LYS A 37 -1.04 12.19 -12.38
C LYS A 37 -1.74 10.84 -12.35
N GLN A 38 -1.06 9.79 -12.79
CA GLN A 38 -1.63 8.46 -12.78
C GLN A 38 -1.85 7.98 -11.34
N ALA A 39 -0.86 8.24 -10.48
CA ALA A 39 -0.98 7.90 -9.07
C ALA A 39 -2.14 8.63 -8.41
N GLN A 40 -2.29 9.92 -8.70
CA GLN A 40 -3.42 10.70 -8.17
C GLN A 40 -4.75 10.14 -8.64
N LYS A 41 -4.81 9.70 -9.89
CA LYS A 41 -6.01 9.09 -10.42
C LYS A 41 -6.42 7.86 -9.61
N TYR A 42 -5.45 7.04 -9.25
CA TYR A 42 -5.73 5.88 -8.42
C TYR A 42 -6.19 6.30 -7.03
N MET A 43 -5.53 7.29 -6.43
CA MET A 43 -5.92 7.76 -5.11
C MET A 43 -7.35 8.28 -5.08
N LYS A 44 -7.77 8.93 -6.16
CA LYS A 44 -9.14 9.45 -6.27
C LYS A 44 -10.19 8.34 -6.31
N ARG A 45 -9.77 7.13 -6.65
CA ARG A 45 -10.67 5.97 -6.70
C ARG A 45 -10.72 5.19 -5.39
N MET A 46 -9.85 5.51 -4.45
CA MET A 46 -9.82 4.84 -3.17
C MET A 46 -11.06 5.16 -2.34
N ARG A 47 -11.54 4.15 -1.63
CA ARG A 47 -12.71 4.29 -0.75
C ARG A 47 -12.36 3.88 0.65
N VAL A 48 -13.07 4.46 1.61
CA VAL A 48 -12.91 4.08 3.01
C VAL A 48 -13.09 2.57 3.14
N GLY A 49 -12.17 1.94 3.83
CA GLY A 49 -12.18 0.49 4.03
C GLY A 49 -11.29 -0.28 3.06
N ASP A 50 -10.85 0.36 1.97
CA ASP A 50 -9.90 -0.29 1.07
C ASP A 50 -8.59 -0.53 1.82
N LEU A 51 -7.90 -1.60 1.45
CA LEU A 51 -6.63 -1.97 2.06
C LEU A 51 -5.49 -1.68 1.11
N CYS A 52 -4.38 -1.23 1.69
CA CYS A 52 -3.20 -0.87 0.93
C CYS A 52 -1.97 -1.53 1.52
N PHE A 53 -1.17 -2.16 0.68
CA PHE A 53 0.16 -2.55 1.11
C PHE A 53 1.01 -1.30 1.34
N PHE A 54 1.74 -1.30 2.44
CA PHE A 54 2.69 -0.25 2.78
C PHE A 54 4.06 -0.75 2.31
N TYR A 55 4.65 -0.06 1.35
CA TYR A 55 5.83 -0.53 0.66
C TYR A 55 6.98 0.45 0.89
N HIS A 56 8.09 -0.05 1.41
CA HIS A 56 9.31 0.73 1.51
C HIS A 56 10.00 0.72 0.15
N SER A 57 10.24 1.90 -0.40
CA SER A 57 10.99 2.05 -1.63
C SER A 57 12.39 2.54 -1.31
N GLY A 58 13.22 2.67 -2.30
CA GLY A 58 14.60 3.11 -2.10
C GLY A 58 15.57 1.98 -2.40
N ALA A 59 16.86 2.33 -2.46
CA ALA A 59 17.86 1.40 -2.97
C ALA A 59 18.13 0.21 -2.05
N MET A 60 17.92 0.37 -0.75
CA MET A 60 18.42 -0.61 0.21
C MET A 60 17.42 -1.68 0.63
N SER A 61 16.12 -1.42 0.52
CA SER A 61 15.19 -2.44 0.98
C SER A 61 13.80 -2.23 0.39
N ARG A 62 13.62 -2.71 -0.82
CA ARG A 62 12.35 -2.59 -1.52
C ARG A 62 11.46 -3.76 -1.13
N ARG A 63 10.44 -3.49 -0.31
CA ARG A 63 9.63 -4.59 0.23
C ARG A 63 8.31 -4.10 0.80
N VAL A 64 7.33 -4.99 0.82
CA VAL A 64 6.07 -4.76 1.51
C VAL A 64 6.28 -5.06 2.98
N VAL A 65 5.96 -4.10 3.85
CA VAL A 65 6.23 -4.24 5.28
C VAL A 65 4.98 -4.22 6.14
N GLY A 66 3.87 -3.74 5.63
CA GLY A 66 2.65 -3.68 6.42
C GLY A 66 1.43 -3.41 5.58
N VAL A 67 0.31 -3.24 6.25
CA VAL A 67 -0.98 -2.95 5.63
C VAL A 67 -1.61 -1.77 6.33
N VAL A 68 -2.12 -0.82 5.55
CA VAL A 68 -2.91 0.28 6.05
C VAL A 68 -4.30 0.23 5.42
N GLU A 69 -5.25 0.91 6.04
CA GLU A 69 -6.62 0.99 5.57
C GLU A 69 -6.95 2.43 5.24
N VAL A 70 -7.68 2.65 4.16
CA VAL A 70 -8.13 4.00 3.81
C VAL A 70 -9.17 4.43 4.84
N ALA A 71 -8.87 5.52 5.56
CA ALA A 71 -9.75 6.07 6.59
C ALA A 71 -10.56 7.24 6.05
N ARG A 72 -10.09 7.90 5.02
CA ARG A 72 -10.78 8.99 4.36
C ARG A 72 -10.39 8.98 2.89
N GLY A 73 -11.39 9.02 2.01
CA GLY A 73 -11.13 9.06 0.57
C GLY A 73 -10.56 10.41 0.15
N TRP A 74 -10.26 10.53 -1.13
CA TRP A 74 -9.56 11.69 -1.68
C TRP A 74 -10.23 13.01 -1.28
N TYR A 75 -9.42 13.94 -0.82
CA TYR A 75 -9.83 15.32 -0.61
C TYR A 75 -8.71 16.23 -1.11
N GLY A 76 -9.10 17.34 -1.72
CA GLY A 76 -8.12 18.26 -2.28
C GLY A 76 -7.79 19.39 -1.33
N ASP A 77 -6.59 19.93 -1.49
CA ASP A 77 -6.20 21.17 -0.83
C ASP A 77 -5.35 21.96 -1.82
N GLU A 78 -4.80 23.08 -1.38
CA GLU A 78 -4.09 24.00 -2.27
C GLU A 78 -2.87 23.36 -2.93
N GLY A 79 -2.24 22.40 -2.29
CA GLY A 79 -1.04 21.76 -2.82
C GLY A 79 -1.32 20.50 -3.57
N GLY A 80 -2.58 20.14 -3.77
CA GLY A 80 -2.95 18.90 -4.42
C GLY A 80 -4.04 18.21 -3.64
N GLY A 81 -3.89 16.92 -3.39
CA GLY A 81 -4.88 16.17 -2.65
C GLY A 81 -4.25 15.09 -1.80
N ALA A 82 -5.10 14.40 -1.06
CA ALA A 82 -4.65 13.39 -0.12
C ALA A 82 -5.74 12.37 0.14
N VAL A 83 -5.33 11.24 0.69
CA VAL A 83 -6.24 10.33 1.37
C VAL A 83 -5.69 10.16 2.78
N ASP A 84 -6.53 9.73 3.71
CA ASP A 84 -6.05 9.41 5.04
C ASP A 84 -6.00 7.90 5.18
N VAL A 85 -4.96 7.41 5.85
CA VAL A 85 -4.77 5.98 6.06
C VAL A 85 -4.47 5.70 7.53
N ARG A 86 -4.77 4.48 7.94
CA ARG A 86 -4.57 4.02 9.31
C ARG A 86 -3.86 2.68 9.27
N ALA A 87 -2.87 2.48 10.14
CA ALA A 87 -2.16 1.22 10.21
C ALA A 87 -3.11 0.09 10.62
N VAL A 88 -3.06 -1.01 9.90
CA VAL A 88 -3.81 -2.22 10.24
C VAL A 88 -2.90 -3.25 10.89
N GLY A 89 -1.77 -3.55 10.27
CA GLY A 89 -0.86 -4.53 10.83
C GLY A 89 0.42 -4.64 10.05
N GLU A 90 1.45 -5.10 10.74
CA GLU A 90 2.75 -5.34 10.14
C GLU A 90 2.78 -6.73 9.52
N MET A 91 3.44 -6.85 8.36
CA MET A 91 3.60 -8.16 7.76
C MET A 91 4.41 -9.06 8.69
N GLU A 92 3.98 -10.31 8.83
CA GLU A 92 4.71 -11.29 9.61
C GLU A 92 6.15 -11.38 9.13
N THR A 93 6.33 -11.45 7.82
CA THR A 93 7.63 -11.38 7.17
C THR A 93 7.50 -10.40 6.01
N ALA A 94 8.40 -9.45 5.92
CA ALA A 94 8.39 -8.50 4.82
C ALA A 94 8.59 -9.23 3.50
N VAL A 95 7.88 -8.79 2.47
CA VAL A 95 7.93 -9.45 1.16
C VAL A 95 8.74 -8.56 0.22
N GLY A 96 9.92 -9.06 -0.17
CA GLY A 96 10.85 -8.29 -0.98
C GLY A 96 10.47 -8.23 -2.45
N LEU A 97 10.96 -7.19 -3.11
CA LEU A 97 10.71 -7.01 -4.53
C LEU A 97 11.26 -8.18 -5.35
N ALA A 98 12.46 -8.64 -5.02
CA ALA A 98 13.07 -9.76 -5.75
C ALA A 98 12.21 -11.02 -5.65
N GLU A 99 11.67 -11.27 -4.48
CA GLU A 99 10.79 -12.41 -4.26
C GLU A 99 9.50 -12.27 -5.07
N MET A 100 8.93 -11.07 -5.09
CA MET A 100 7.72 -10.82 -5.86
C MET A 100 7.98 -11.00 -7.36
N LYS A 101 9.14 -10.55 -7.84
CA LYS A 101 9.50 -10.74 -9.24
C LYS A 101 9.56 -12.23 -9.59
N ARG A 102 10.11 -13.02 -8.70
CA ARG A 102 10.25 -14.45 -8.93
C ARG A 102 8.89 -15.16 -8.90
N GLU A 103 8.06 -14.82 -7.93
CA GLU A 103 6.81 -15.52 -7.71
C GLU A 103 5.66 -15.02 -8.57
N LEU A 104 5.73 -13.77 -9.01
CA LEU A 104 4.62 -13.14 -9.72
C LEU A 104 4.98 -12.72 -11.14
N SER A 105 6.03 -13.31 -11.72
CA SER A 105 6.56 -12.87 -13.01
C SER A 105 5.56 -12.99 -14.15
N GLY A 106 4.61 -13.90 -14.06
CA GLY A 106 3.60 -14.06 -15.11
C GLY A 106 2.34 -13.24 -14.89
N ALA A 107 2.26 -12.48 -13.81
CA ALA A 107 1.05 -11.74 -13.46
C ALA A 107 1.10 -10.31 -13.97
N GLU A 108 -0.09 -9.73 -14.17
CA GLU A 108 -0.22 -8.33 -14.56
C GLU A 108 -0.16 -7.47 -13.31
N PHE A 109 1.05 -7.16 -12.85
CA PHE A 109 1.25 -6.42 -11.61
C PHE A 109 2.00 -5.13 -11.92
N LEU A 110 1.34 -4.00 -11.69
CA LEU A 110 1.90 -2.70 -12.02
C LEU A 110 3.18 -2.37 -11.26
N LEU A 111 3.36 -2.92 -10.06
CA LEU A 111 4.61 -2.75 -9.33
C LEU A 111 5.80 -3.17 -10.17
N LEU A 112 5.65 -4.25 -10.93
CA LEU A 112 6.72 -4.78 -11.76
C LEU A 112 6.79 -4.12 -13.13
N ARG A 113 5.66 -3.66 -13.63
CA ARG A 113 5.58 -3.06 -14.96
C ARG A 113 5.86 -1.57 -14.99
N GLN A 114 5.50 -0.87 -13.92
CA GLN A 114 5.71 0.57 -13.81
C GLN A 114 6.41 0.88 -12.50
N PRO A 115 7.72 0.61 -12.44
CA PRO A 115 8.45 0.71 -11.16
C PRO A 115 8.51 2.11 -10.57
N ARG A 116 8.23 3.14 -11.35
CA ARG A 116 8.25 4.51 -10.83
C ARG A 116 6.90 4.98 -10.30
N LEU A 117 5.87 4.18 -10.49
CA LEU A 117 4.54 4.54 -10.01
C LEU A 117 4.47 4.31 -8.50
N SER A 118 4.09 5.34 -7.74
CA SER A 118 4.13 5.29 -6.29
C SER A 118 2.81 4.89 -5.63
N VAL A 119 1.73 4.91 -6.40
CA VAL A 119 0.41 4.45 -5.94
C VAL A 119 -0.17 3.62 -7.07
N LEU A 120 -0.57 2.40 -6.77
CA LEU A 120 -1.05 1.49 -7.80
C LEU A 120 -2.10 0.54 -7.26
N PRO A 121 -2.98 0.06 -8.14
CA PRO A 121 -3.94 -0.96 -7.73
C PRO A 121 -3.28 -2.33 -7.66
N VAL A 122 -3.83 -3.19 -6.81
CA VAL A 122 -3.38 -4.57 -6.68
C VAL A 122 -4.61 -5.45 -6.86
N GLU A 123 -4.54 -6.38 -7.80
CA GLU A 123 -5.63 -7.31 -7.99
C GLU A 123 -5.74 -8.26 -6.81
N LYS A 124 -6.95 -8.72 -6.55
CA LYS A 124 -7.22 -9.54 -5.38
C LYS A 124 -6.33 -10.78 -5.31
N GLU A 125 -6.15 -11.46 -6.44
CA GLU A 125 -5.32 -12.66 -6.47
C GLU A 125 -3.88 -12.35 -6.12
N ILE A 126 -3.37 -11.22 -6.59
CA ILE A 126 -2.00 -10.79 -6.28
C ILE A 126 -1.90 -10.41 -4.81
N TRP A 127 -2.91 -9.71 -4.30
CA TRP A 127 -2.97 -9.35 -2.89
C TRP A 127 -2.87 -10.59 -2.02
N GLU A 128 -3.67 -11.60 -2.33
CA GLU A 128 -3.69 -12.84 -1.56
C GLU A 128 -2.36 -13.58 -1.63
N ARG A 129 -1.74 -13.61 -2.81
CA ARG A 129 -0.43 -14.25 -2.97
C ARG A 129 0.64 -13.56 -2.13
N ILE A 130 0.65 -12.24 -2.14
CA ILE A 130 1.65 -11.49 -1.36
C ILE A 130 1.41 -11.72 0.14
N CYS A 131 0.17 -11.74 0.57
CA CYS A 131 -0.13 -12.05 1.97
C CYS A 131 0.37 -13.44 2.35
N GLU A 132 0.18 -14.42 1.48
CA GLU A 132 0.69 -15.76 1.73
C GLU A 132 2.21 -15.78 1.82
N MET A 133 2.87 -15.07 0.90
CA MET A 133 4.32 -15.01 0.89
C MET A 133 4.88 -14.43 2.19
N GLY A 134 4.17 -13.48 2.77
CA GLY A 134 4.58 -12.83 4.00
C GLY A 134 4.03 -13.45 5.27
N GLY A 135 3.22 -14.50 5.16
CA GLY A 135 2.64 -15.15 6.34
C GLY A 135 1.52 -14.37 6.99
N GLY A 136 0.92 -13.44 6.25
CA GLY A 136 -0.15 -12.61 6.78
C GLY A 136 0.38 -11.37 7.49
N TYR A 137 -0.50 -10.66 8.15
CA TYR A 137 -0.12 -9.46 8.88
C TYR A 137 -0.90 -9.38 10.19
N ASP A 138 -0.27 -8.78 11.20
CA ASP A 138 -0.87 -8.64 12.51
C ASP A 138 -2.14 -7.79 12.44
N GLY A 139 -3.06 -8.07 13.38
CA GLY A 139 -4.29 -7.29 13.46
C GLY A 139 -5.46 -7.93 12.72
N VAL A 140 -5.21 -8.96 11.92
CA VAL A 140 -6.27 -9.64 11.15
C VAL A 140 -6.38 -11.10 11.52
N LYS A 141 -5.36 -11.67 12.09
CA LYS A 141 -5.30 -13.10 12.33
C LYS A 141 -6.21 -13.59 13.46
N ASP A 142 -6.80 -12.71 14.18
CA ASP A 142 -7.70 -13.07 15.26
C ASP A 142 -9.16 -13.11 14.82
N VAL A 143 -9.39 -13.08 13.57
CA VAL A 143 -10.74 -13.04 13.02
C VAL A 143 -11.46 -14.37 13.17
#